data_b4dc08be85014f0f3c928ad38111cf62
#
_entry.id   b4dc08be85014f0f3c928ad38111cf62
#
_cell.length_a   1.000
_cell.length_b   1.000
_cell.length_c   1.000
_cell.angle_alpha   90.00
_cell.angle_beta   90.00
_cell.angle_gamma   90.00
#
_symmetry.space_group_name_H-M   'P 1'
#
loop_
_entity.id
_entity.type
_entity.pdbx_description
1 polymer ?
#
loop_
_entity_poly.entity_id
_entity_poly.type
_entity_poly.pdbx_seq_one_letter_code
_entity_poly.pdbx_strand_id
1 'polypeptide(L)'
;MISIGRAILAINANAKFHIVGSDLDTCTINWLDGTSSISKTDIKTKQTELQTAYDNNAYARKRAIEYPSVQDFMEAYTEKEIGGDSTKWDAYKTAYNKVRTDNPKA
;
A
#
# COMPACT_ATOMS: atom_id res chain seq x y z
N MET A 1 -10.91 0.47 3.75
CA MET A 1 -10.89 1.01 5.11
C MET A 1 -10.14 0.08 6.05
N ILE A 2 -9.39 0.63 6.99
CA ILE A 2 -8.63 -0.18 7.95
C ILE A 2 -9.60 -0.78 8.97
N SER A 3 -9.52 -2.09 9.19
CA SER A 3 -10.38 -2.77 10.17
C SER A 3 -9.99 -2.43 11.60
N ILE A 4 -10.94 -2.59 12.53
CA ILE A 4 -10.71 -2.41 13.96
C ILE A 4 -9.62 -3.36 14.45
N GLY A 5 -9.69 -4.63 14.07
CA GLY A 5 -8.70 -5.63 14.46
C GLY A 5 -7.29 -5.31 13.97
N ARG A 6 -7.18 -4.81 12.75
CA ARG A 6 -5.88 -4.42 12.20
C ARG A 6 -5.27 -3.24 12.96
N ALA A 7 -6.09 -2.26 13.34
CA ALA A 7 -5.63 -1.12 14.14
C ALA A 7 -5.17 -1.57 15.54
N ILE A 8 -5.90 -2.47 16.18
CA ILE A 8 -5.53 -3.04 17.48
C ILE A 8 -4.19 -3.76 17.40
N LEU A 9 -4.00 -4.61 16.40
CA LEU A 9 -2.75 -5.35 16.20
C LEU A 9 -1.57 -4.44 15.84
N ALA A 10 -1.83 -3.30 15.21
CA ALA A 10 -0.80 -2.31 14.93
C ALA A 10 -0.34 -1.58 16.21
N ILE A 11 -1.23 -1.43 17.20
CA ILE A 11 -0.90 -0.85 18.51
C ILE A 11 -0.19 -1.90 19.40
N ASN A 12 -0.72 -3.12 19.43
CA ASN A 12 -0.17 -4.23 20.20
C ASN A 12 -0.25 -5.52 19.38
N ALA A 13 0.87 -5.95 18.81
CA ALA A 13 0.95 -7.13 17.97
C ALA A 13 0.59 -8.44 18.72
N ASN A 14 0.66 -8.44 20.03
CA ASN A 14 0.36 -9.60 20.88
C ASN A 14 -1.06 -9.55 21.44
N ALA A 15 -1.88 -8.58 21.07
CA ALA A 15 -3.24 -8.43 21.59
C ALA A 15 -4.10 -9.64 21.24
N LYS A 16 -4.86 -10.10 22.23
CA LYS A 16 -5.88 -11.13 22.08
C LYS A 16 -7.23 -10.51 22.39
N PHE A 17 -8.18 -10.64 21.47
CA PHE A 17 -9.45 -9.96 21.58
C PHE A 17 -10.51 -10.61 20.72
N HIS A 18 -11.77 -10.32 21.04
CA HIS A 18 -12.94 -10.69 20.26
C HIS A 18 -13.81 -9.46 20.06
N ILE A 19 -14.20 -9.18 18.84
CA ILE A 19 -14.98 -7.99 18.49
C ILE A 19 -16.37 -8.42 18.03
N VAL A 20 -17.39 -7.80 18.62
CA VAL A 20 -18.78 -7.96 18.22
C VAL A 20 -19.25 -6.65 17.61
N GLY A 21 -19.57 -6.65 16.33
CA GLY A 21 -19.95 -5.48 15.56
C GLY A 21 -18.83 -4.97 14.66
N SER A 22 -19.20 -4.17 13.66
CA SER A 22 -18.25 -3.64 12.66
C SER A 22 -18.00 -2.14 12.83
N ASP A 23 -18.83 -1.44 13.60
CA ASP A 23 -18.71 -0.02 13.86
C ASP A 23 -17.95 0.19 15.17
N LEU A 24 -16.84 0.91 15.11
CA LEU A 24 -16.00 1.16 16.28
C LEU A 24 -16.77 1.85 17.43
N ASP A 25 -17.66 2.78 17.08
CA ASP A 25 -18.39 3.55 18.10
C ASP A 25 -19.43 2.72 18.85
N THR A 26 -19.95 1.65 18.23
CA THR A 26 -21.01 0.80 18.78
C THR A 26 -20.58 -0.63 19.09
N CYS A 27 -19.40 -1.04 18.62
CA CYS A 27 -18.93 -2.41 18.83
C CYS A 27 -18.58 -2.70 20.30
N THR A 28 -18.57 -3.99 20.63
CA THR A 28 -18.06 -4.49 21.90
C THR A 28 -16.73 -5.21 21.64
N ILE A 29 -15.70 -4.84 22.39
CA ILE A 29 -14.39 -5.48 22.31
C ILE A 29 -14.14 -6.22 23.61
N ASN A 30 -14.00 -7.54 23.53
CA ASN A 30 -13.66 -8.40 24.66
C ASN A 30 -12.16 -8.67 24.62
N TRP A 31 -11.43 -8.17 25.62
CA TRP A 31 -9.99 -8.37 25.75
C TRP A 31 -9.71 -9.71 26.43
N LEU A 32 -8.85 -10.52 25.83
CA LEU A 32 -8.58 -11.90 26.24
C LEU A 32 -7.13 -12.07 26.69
N ASP A 33 -6.90 -13.14 27.46
CA ASP A 33 -5.55 -13.60 27.84
C ASP A 33 -4.69 -12.50 28.49
N GLY A 34 -5.28 -11.67 29.35
CA GLY A 34 -4.58 -10.62 30.07
C GLY A 34 -4.21 -9.42 29.22
N THR A 35 -4.73 -9.31 28.01
CA THR A 35 -4.51 -8.15 27.14
C THR A 35 -5.10 -6.90 27.78
N SER A 36 -4.28 -5.85 27.93
CA SER A 36 -4.75 -4.55 28.41
C SER A 36 -5.69 -3.92 27.40
N SER A 37 -6.80 -3.34 27.87
CA SER A 37 -7.75 -2.67 27.01
C SER A 37 -7.12 -1.45 26.32
N ILE A 38 -7.50 -1.25 25.07
CA ILE A 38 -7.10 -0.08 24.29
C ILE A 38 -8.35 0.78 24.08
N SER A 39 -8.25 2.08 24.29
CA SER A 39 -9.39 2.98 24.11
C SER A 39 -9.85 3.01 22.66
N LYS A 40 -11.15 3.21 22.45
CA LYS A 40 -11.70 3.37 21.10
C LYS A 40 -11.11 4.60 20.40
N THR A 41 -10.77 5.64 21.15
CA THR A 41 -10.10 6.84 20.62
C THR A 41 -8.73 6.48 20.04
N ASP A 42 -7.93 5.70 20.75
CA ASP A 42 -6.61 5.28 20.27
C ASP A 42 -6.72 4.36 19.05
N ILE A 43 -7.70 3.47 19.03
CA ILE A 43 -7.98 2.60 17.89
C ILE A 43 -8.34 3.43 16.66
N LYS A 44 -9.20 4.44 16.82
CA LYS A 44 -9.62 5.32 15.74
C LYS A 44 -8.44 6.14 15.20
N THR A 45 -7.60 6.67 16.07
CA THR A 45 -6.38 7.38 15.68
C THR A 45 -5.47 6.48 14.86
N LYS A 46 -5.27 5.25 15.28
CA LYS A 46 -4.45 4.27 14.53
C LYS A 46 -5.08 3.92 13.19
N GLN A 47 -6.39 3.73 13.12
CA GLN A 47 -7.10 3.51 11.84
C GLN A 47 -6.84 4.66 10.86
N THR A 48 -6.91 5.90 11.33
CA THR A 48 -6.67 7.08 10.51
C THR A 48 -5.22 7.15 10.03
N GLU A 49 -4.25 6.87 10.91
CA GLU A 49 -2.83 6.84 10.54
C GLU A 49 -2.56 5.78 9.47
N LEU A 50 -3.08 4.56 9.64
CA LEU A 50 -2.89 3.47 8.69
C LEU A 50 -3.58 3.77 7.36
N GLN A 51 -4.77 4.37 7.39
CA GLN A 51 -5.49 4.75 6.17
C GLN A 51 -4.73 5.83 5.41
N THR A 52 -4.21 6.84 6.10
CA THR A 52 -3.41 7.91 5.49
C THR A 52 -2.14 7.34 4.84
N ALA A 53 -1.43 6.44 5.53
CA ALA A 53 -0.25 5.79 4.97
C ALA A 53 -0.60 4.95 3.73
N TYR A 54 -1.71 4.24 3.76
CA TYR A 54 -2.21 3.47 2.61
C TYR A 54 -2.52 4.38 1.43
N ASP A 55 -3.23 5.49 1.67
CA ASP A 55 -3.60 6.44 0.62
C ASP A 55 -2.37 7.12 0.03
N ASN A 56 -1.39 7.48 0.87
CA ASN A 56 -0.14 8.10 0.41
C ASN A 56 0.70 7.16 -0.46
N ASN A 57 0.52 5.85 -0.34
CA ASN A 57 1.19 4.85 -1.15
C ASN A 57 0.39 4.43 -2.40
N ALA A 58 -0.77 5.04 -2.64
CA ALA A 58 -1.60 4.72 -3.81
C ALA A 58 -0.83 4.92 -5.13
N TYR A 59 0.00 5.97 -5.22
CA TYR A 59 0.82 6.23 -6.39
C TYR A 59 1.76 5.04 -6.70
N ALA A 60 2.38 4.47 -5.67
CA ALA A 60 3.30 3.34 -5.82
C ALA A 60 2.59 2.08 -6.31
N ARG A 61 1.38 1.83 -5.80
CA ARG A 61 0.56 0.70 -6.27
C ARG A 61 0.16 0.84 -7.73
N LYS A 62 -0.26 2.04 -8.13
CA LYS A 62 -0.62 2.32 -9.53
C LYS A 62 0.59 2.21 -10.44
N ARG A 63 1.73 2.77 -10.03
CA ARG A 63 2.98 2.66 -10.78
C ARG A 63 3.38 1.21 -11.02
N ALA A 64 3.30 0.37 -9.96
CA ALA A 64 3.69 -1.04 -10.05
C ALA A 64 2.86 -1.81 -11.10
N ILE A 65 1.58 -1.44 -11.27
CA ILE A 65 0.68 -2.07 -12.25
C ILE A 65 0.93 -1.51 -13.66
N GLU A 66 1.21 -0.21 -13.78
CA GLU A 66 1.28 0.49 -15.06
C GLU A 66 2.66 0.52 -15.70
N TYR A 67 3.74 0.26 -14.92
CA TYR A 67 5.09 0.23 -15.49
C TYR A 67 5.21 -0.84 -16.58
N PRO A 68 6.00 -0.57 -17.65
CA PRO A 68 6.36 -1.58 -18.62
C PRO A 68 7.00 -2.79 -17.93
N SER A 69 6.85 -3.97 -18.50
CA SER A 69 7.37 -5.21 -17.93
C SER A 69 8.90 -5.25 -17.93
N VAL A 70 9.47 -6.11 -17.06
CA VAL A 70 10.91 -6.40 -17.06
C VAL A 70 11.36 -6.97 -18.41
N GLN A 71 10.52 -7.76 -19.05
CA GLN A 71 10.79 -8.30 -20.39
C GLN A 71 10.89 -7.17 -21.43
N ASP A 72 9.99 -6.20 -21.39
CA ASP A 72 10.06 -5.04 -22.27
C ASP A 72 11.35 -4.25 -22.06
N PHE A 73 11.77 -4.07 -20.81
CA PHE A 73 13.04 -3.44 -20.48
C PHE A 73 14.22 -4.20 -21.07
N MET A 74 14.26 -5.51 -20.86
CA MET A 74 15.36 -6.35 -21.35
C MET A 74 15.48 -6.31 -22.86
N GLU A 75 14.35 -6.41 -23.56
CA GLU A 75 14.31 -6.36 -25.01
C GLU A 75 14.79 -5.01 -25.54
N ALA A 76 14.26 -3.91 -24.98
CA ALA A 76 14.61 -2.56 -25.38
C ALA A 76 16.10 -2.26 -25.14
N TYR A 77 16.62 -2.65 -23.99
CA TYR A 77 18.01 -2.46 -23.62
C TYR A 77 18.95 -3.29 -24.51
N THR A 78 18.61 -4.54 -24.72
CA THR A 78 19.42 -5.47 -25.54
C THR A 78 19.49 -4.99 -26.99
N GLU A 79 18.38 -4.58 -27.57
CA GLU A 79 18.37 -4.05 -28.95
C GLU A 79 19.21 -2.77 -29.07
N LYS A 80 19.15 -1.89 -28.07
CA LYS A 80 19.95 -0.67 -28.05
C LYS A 80 21.44 -0.98 -27.93
N GLU A 81 21.83 -1.78 -26.94
CA GLU A 81 23.24 -1.99 -26.60
C GLU A 81 23.94 -2.99 -27.52
N ILE A 82 23.23 -4.00 -27.99
CA ILE A 82 23.80 -5.03 -28.88
C ILE A 82 23.47 -4.75 -30.35
N GLY A 83 22.19 -4.41 -30.64
CA GLY A 83 21.71 -4.21 -31.99
C GLY A 83 21.89 -2.79 -32.53
N GLY A 84 22.22 -1.83 -31.68
CA GLY A 84 22.38 -0.42 -32.07
C GLY A 84 21.08 0.29 -32.42
N ASP A 85 19.91 -0.29 -32.12
CA ASP A 85 18.58 0.28 -32.39
C ASP A 85 17.92 0.75 -31.10
N SER A 86 17.76 2.06 -30.95
CA SER A 86 17.19 2.69 -29.76
C SER A 86 15.68 2.92 -29.85
N THR A 87 14.97 2.44 -30.87
CA THR A 87 13.55 2.69 -31.08
C THR A 87 12.72 2.20 -29.88
N LYS A 88 12.91 0.94 -29.47
CA LYS A 88 12.20 0.38 -28.31
C LYS A 88 12.66 1.00 -27.00
N TRP A 89 13.94 1.35 -26.88
CA TRP A 89 14.47 2.03 -25.70
C TRP A 89 13.83 3.38 -25.49
N ASP A 90 13.68 4.18 -26.55
CA ASP A 90 13.05 5.48 -26.47
C ASP A 90 11.57 5.36 -26.13
N ALA A 91 10.87 4.37 -26.70
CA ALA A 91 9.48 4.07 -26.35
C ALA A 91 9.35 3.62 -24.88
N TYR A 92 10.27 2.80 -24.40
CA TYR A 92 10.29 2.37 -23.01
C TYR A 92 10.47 3.55 -22.05
N LYS A 93 11.42 4.43 -22.32
CA LYS A 93 11.64 5.64 -21.50
C LYS A 93 10.40 6.52 -21.45
N THR A 94 9.76 6.72 -22.58
CA THR A 94 8.53 7.52 -22.66
C THR A 94 7.41 6.90 -21.84
N ALA A 95 7.19 5.59 -21.96
CA ALA A 95 6.18 4.88 -21.19
C ALA A 95 6.47 4.91 -19.68
N TYR A 96 7.72 4.69 -19.29
CA TYR A 96 8.15 4.75 -17.90
C TYR A 96 7.90 6.12 -17.27
N ASN A 97 8.30 7.18 -17.98
CA ASN A 97 8.13 8.54 -17.49
C ASN A 97 6.65 8.95 -17.44
N LYS A 98 5.84 8.48 -18.36
CA LYS A 98 4.39 8.73 -18.37
C LYS A 98 3.72 8.15 -17.12
N VAL A 99 4.08 6.94 -16.72
CA VAL A 99 3.55 6.32 -15.50
C VAL A 99 3.84 7.19 -14.28
N ARG A 100 5.04 7.74 -14.18
CA ARG A 100 5.44 8.60 -13.06
C ARG A 100 4.71 9.95 -13.10
N THR A 101 4.52 10.51 -14.28
CA THR A 101 3.77 11.78 -14.45
C THR A 101 2.29 11.59 -14.12
N ASP A 102 1.69 10.49 -14.56
CA ASP A 102 0.27 10.19 -14.31
C ASP A 102 0.00 9.82 -12.85
N ASN A 103 1.00 9.32 -12.12
CA ASN A 103 0.89 8.89 -10.73
C ASN A 103 1.97 9.57 -9.88
N PRO A 104 1.82 10.86 -9.60
CA PRO A 104 2.83 11.59 -8.84
C PRO A 104 2.90 11.10 -7.40
N LYS A 105 4.09 11.17 -6.82
CA LYS A 105 4.30 10.84 -5.41
C LYS A 105 3.51 11.80 -4.53
N ALA A 106 2.76 11.22 -3.57
CA ALA A 106 1.97 11.98 -2.61
C ALA A 106 2.85 12.75 -1.61
#